data_166492e3f6e8e165a0bb59fa1fdcd1e8
#
_entry.id   166492e3f6e8e165a0bb59fa1fdcd1e8
#
_cell.length_a   1.000
_cell.length_b   1.000
_cell.length_c   1.000
_cell.angle_alpha   90.00
_cell.angle_beta   90.00
_cell.angle_gamma   90.00
#
_symmetry.space_group_name_H-M   'P 1'
#
loop_
_entity.id
_entity.type
_entity.pdbx_description
1 polymer ?
#
loop_
_entity_poly.entity_id
_entity_poly.type
_entity_poly.pdbx_seq_one_letter_code
_entity_poly.pdbx_strand_id
1 'polypeptide(L)'
;MKKILFVALSLSFSLSLLGQETGMHIEHDATWQQILDKAKKENKFIFLDAYASWCGPCKWMAKEVFPKPEVGAAINPYYISAKIDMEKGE
;
A
#
# COMPACT_ATOMS: atom_id res chain seq x y z
N MET A 1 -47.86 -13.50 -17.10
CA MET A 1 -47.19 -13.78 -17.16
C MET A 1 -45.92 -13.59 -17.30
N LYS A 2 -45.25 -13.45 -17.37
CA LYS A 2 -44.17 -13.25 -17.57
C LYS A 2 -43.58 -12.18 -17.01
N LYS A 3 -43.43 -11.72 -16.48
CA LYS A 3 -42.99 -10.70 -16.06
C LYS A 3 -42.13 -10.78 -15.07
N ILE A 4 -41.68 -11.24 -14.65
CA ILE A 4 -40.98 -11.35 -13.60
C ILE A 4 -39.66 -11.41 -13.72
N LEU A 5 -39.02 -11.46 -13.96
CA LEU A 5 -37.76 -11.63 -14.01
C LEU A 5 -36.90 -10.62 -13.88
N PHE A 6 -36.86 -9.75 -13.67
CA PHE A 6 -35.94 -8.83 -13.61
C PHE A 6 -35.38 -8.66 -12.39
N VAL A 7 -35.77 -8.97 -11.54
CA VAL A 7 -35.29 -8.85 -10.33
C VAL A 7 -33.97 -9.25 -10.09
N ALA A 8 -33.59 -10.12 -10.61
CA ALA A 8 -32.36 -10.63 -10.26
C ALA A 8 -31.26 -9.86 -10.56
N LEU A 9 -31.26 -8.90 -11.16
CA LEU A 9 -30.24 -8.28 -11.50
C LEU A 9 -29.65 -7.41 -10.66
N SER A 10 -30.10 -6.99 -9.82
CA SER A 10 -29.53 -6.01 -9.18
C SER A 10 -28.58 -6.25 -8.23
N LEU A 11 -28.22 -7.15 -7.81
CA LEU A 11 -27.34 -7.38 -6.90
C LEU A 11 -26.00 -7.42 -7.07
N SER A 12 -25.47 -7.52 -7.87
CA SER A 12 -24.18 -7.78 -7.85
C SER A 12 -23.28 -6.73 -7.71
N PHE A 13 -23.46 -5.69 -7.30
CA PHE A 13 -22.59 -4.72 -7.32
C PHE A 13 -22.04 -4.35 -6.16
N SER A 14 -21.74 -4.67 -5.33
CA SER A 14 -21.33 -4.22 -4.24
C SER A 14 -20.15 -4.48 -3.69
N LEU A 15 -19.50 -4.76 -3.61
CA LEU A 15 -18.40 -4.99 -2.99
C LEU A 15 -17.13 -4.65 -3.19
N SER A 16 -16.79 -4.10 -3.98
CA SER A 16 -15.49 -3.94 -4.12
C SER A 16 -14.85 -3.01 -3.24
N LEU A 17 -15.41 -2.36 -2.45
CA LEU A 17 -14.71 -1.45 -1.66
C LEU A 17 -13.99 -2.04 -0.58
N LEU A 18 -14.22 -3.16 -0.21
CA LEU A 18 -13.56 -3.66 0.84
C LEU A 18 -12.17 -3.91 0.57
N GLY A 19 -11.33 -3.72 1.34
CA GLY A 19 -9.97 -4.03 1.14
C GLY A 19 -9.17 -2.99 0.44
N GLN A 20 -9.72 -1.88 0.15
CA GLN A 20 -8.97 -0.92 -0.51
C GLN A 20 -8.05 -0.27 0.44
N GLU A 21 -6.81 -0.11 0.13
CA GLU A 21 -5.91 0.54 0.99
C GLU A 21 -5.97 1.97 0.81
N THR A 22 -5.75 2.75 1.85
CA THR A 22 -5.88 4.13 1.74
C THR A 22 -4.56 4.75 2.02
N GLY A 23 -3.56 4.52 1.71
CA GLY A 23 -2.28 5.18 1.91
C GLY A 23 -1.21 4.35 1.29
N MET A 24 0.03 4.66 1.59
CA MET A 24 1.12 3.88 1.05
C MET A 24 1.09 2.48 1.62
N HIS A 25 1.31 1.51 0.77
CA HIS A 25 1.41 0.12 1.19
C HIS A 25 2.88 -0.12 1.49
N ILE A 26 3.26 -0.18 2.75
CA ILE A 26 4.65 -0.34 3.14
C ILE A 26 4.86 -1.77 3.61
N GLU A 27 5.87 -2.43 3.03
CA GLU A 27 6.18 -3.80 3.39
C GLU A 27 6.87 -3.81 4.74
N HIS A 28 6.33 -4.53 5.70
CA HIS A 28 6.89 -4.51 7.03
C HIS A 28 7.66 -5.76 7.39
N ASP A 29 7.30 -6.89 6.89
CA ASP A 29 7.95 -8.11 7.31
C ASP A 29 8.81 -8.76 6.26
N ALA A 30 9.16 -8.09 5.23
CA ALA A 30 9.91 -8.68 4.14
C ALA A 30 11.39 -8.41 4.32
N THR A 31 12.21 -9.33 3.90
CA THR A 31 13.65 -9.12 3.89
C THR A 31 14.02 -8.24 2.71
N TRP A 32 15.22 -7.70 2.72
CA TRP A 32 15.67 -6.87 1.60
C TRP A 32 15.63 -7.66 0.29
N GLN A 33 16.03 -8.92 0.34
CA GLN A 33 16.00 -9.73 -0.87
C GLN A 33 14.57 -9.91 -1.41
N GLN A 34 13.63 -10.07 -0.51
CA GLN A 34 12.23 -10.21 -0.92
C GLN A 34 11.73 -8.90 -1.54
N ILE A 35 12.18 -7.76 -1.04
CA ILE A 35 11.79 -6.48 -1.60
C ILE A 35 12.37 -6.34 -3.01
N LEU A 36 13.63 -6.71 -3.19
CA LEU A 36 14.26 -6.64 -4.51
C LEU A 36 13.53 -7.56 -5.49
N ASP A 37 13.21 -8.78 -5.06
CA ASP A 37 12.54 -9.73 -5.93
C ASP A 37 11.14 -9.25 -6.32
N LYS A 38 10.43 -8.66 -5.37
CA LYS A 38 9.10 -8.17 -5.65
C LYS A 38 9.14 -7.00 -6.61
N ALA A 39 10.09 -6.08 -6.42
CA ALA A 39 10.22 -4.94 -7.29
C ALA A 39 10.52 -5.40 -8.72
N LYS A 40 11.37 -6.42 -8.84
CA LYS A 40 11.73 -6.91 -10.14
C LYS A 40 10.53 -7.60 -10.78
N LYS A 41 9.80 -8.40 -10.01
CA LYS A 41 8.69 -9.12 -10.56
C LYS A 41 7.59 -8.17 -11.01
N GLU A 42 7.35 -7.10 -10.28
CA GLU A 42 6.30 -6.16 -10.60
C GLU A 42 6.79 -5.01 -11.46
N ASN A 43 8.07 -4.99 -11.78
CA ASN A 43 8.66 -3.95 -12.61
C ASN A 43 8.44 -2.57 -11.98
N LYS A 44 8.77 -2.45 -10.72
CA LYS A 44 8.60 -1.20 -10.00
C LYS A 44 9.92 -0.77 -9.37
N PHE A 45 10.02 0.51 -9.05
CA PHE A 45 11.16 1.02 -8.32
C PHE A 45 10.94 0.75 -6.83
N ILE A 46 11.93 1.00 -6.04
CA ILE A 46 11.81 0.80 -4.60
C ILE A 46 11.87 2.14 -3.91
N PHE A 47 10.93 2.39 -3.00
CA PHE A 47 10.93 3.56 -2.15
C PHE A 47 11.37 3.06 -0.79
N LEU A 48 12.51 3.50 -0.31
CA LEU A 48 13.01 3.04 0.95
C LEU A 48 12.97 4.16 1.97
N ASP A 49 12.21 3.98 3.04
CA ASP A 49 12.12 4.94 4.11
C ASP A 49 13.11 4.53 5.19
N ALA A 50 14.21 5.24 5.26
CA ALA A 50 15.26 4.96 6.24
C ALA A 50 14.99 5.85 7.43
N TYR A 51 14.57 5.28 8.54
CA TYR A 51 14.15 6.05 9.68
C TYR A 51 14.92 5.69 10.94
N ALA A 52 14.75 6.47 11.98
CA ALA A 52 15.33 6.18 13.29
C ALA A 52 14.25 6.43 14.33
N SER A 53 14.31 5.72 15.44
CA SER A 53 13.28 5.82 16.45
C SER A 53 13.21 7.22 17.08
N TRP A 54 14.30 7.96 17.06
CA TRP A 54 14.34 9.30 17.66
C TRP A 54 14.06 10.38 16.63
N CYS A 55 13.75 10.05 15.42
CA CYS A 55 13.61 11.03 14.37
C CYS A 55 12.20 11.60 14.36
N GLY A 56 12.03 12.83 14.78
CA GLY A 56 10.73 13.49 14.79
C GLY A 56 10.09 13.62 13.41
N PRO A 57 10.80 14.16 12.43
CA PRO A 57 10.24 14.29 11.09
C PRO A 57 9.87 12.93 10.46
N CYS A 58 10.61 11.88 10.78
CA CYS A 58 10.29 10.56 10.26
C CYS A 58 8.94 10.09 10.81
N LYS A 59 8.71 10.34 12.10
CA LYS A 59 7.46 9.94 12.72
C LYS A 59 6.31 10.77 12.17
N TRP A 60 6.56 12.03 11.91
CA TRP A 60 5.54 12.90 11.37
C TRP A 60 5.13 12.42 9.98
N MET A 61 6.10 12.09 9.15
CA MET A 61 5.80 11.58 7.80
C MET A 61 4.97 10.29 7.88
N ALA A 62 5.34 9.40 8.79
CA ALA A 62 4.65 8.13 8.91
C ALA A 62 3.21 8.30 9.41
N LYS A 63 2.98 9.35 10.21
CA LYS A 63 1.67 9.52 10.75
C LYS A 63 0.80 10.43 9.91
N GLU A 64 1.37 11.45 9.34
CA GLU A 64 0.60 12.47 8.67
C GLU A 64 0.64 12.44 7.14
N VAL A 65 1.62 11.84 6.55
CA VAL A 65 1.76 11.89 5.11
C VAL A 65 1.52 10.54 4.47
N PHE A 66 2.23 9.50 4.89
CA PHE A 66 2.13 8.21 4.23
C PHE A 66 0.73 7.59 4.28
N PRO A 67 -0.07 7.81 5.31
CA PRO A 67 -1.41 7.22 5.32
C PRO A 67 -2.42 7.91 4.44
N LYS A 68 -2.07 9.05 3.85
CA LYS A 68 -3.04 9.76 3.04
C LYS A 68 -3.35 9.02 1.75
N PRO A 69 -4.61 8.93 1.36
CA PRO A 69 -4.98 8.20 0.15
C PRO A 69 -4.32 8.74 -1.10
N GLU A 70 -4.16 10.05 -1.19
CA GLU A 70 -3.54 10.63 -2.38
C GLU A 70 -2.06 10.28 -2.47
N VAL A 71 -1.41 10.08 -1.34
CA VAL A 71 -0.01 9.71 -1.35
C VAL A 71 0.11 8.25 -1.79
N GLY A 72 -0.76 7.39 -1.27
CA GLY A 72 -0.77 6.00 -1.70
C GLY A 72 -1.07 5.87 -3.19
N ALA A 73 -2.01 6.67 -3.67
CA ALA A 73 -2.37 6.62 -5.08
C ALA A 73 -1.20 7.05 -5.98
N ALA A 74 -0.38 7.94 -5.49
CA ALA A 74 0.76 8.41 -6.29
C ALA A 74 1.94 7.43 -6.24
N ILE A 75 2.12 6.74 -5.11
CA ILE A 75 3.30 5.92 -4.93
C ILE A 75 3.07 4.45 -5.24
N ASN A 76 1.97 3.88 -4.76
CA ASN A 76 1.78 2.44 -4.86
C ASN A 76 1.86 1.85 -6.27
N PRO A 77 1.40 2.53 -7.30
CA PRO A 77 1.46 1.93 -8.63
C PRO A 77 2.88 1.80 -9.19
N TYR A 78 3.81 2.63 -8.69
CA TYR A 78 5.13 2.67 -9.28
C TYR A 78 6.26 2.23 -8.38
N TYR A 79 6.01 2.08 -7.08
CA TYR A 79 7.05 1.75 -6.14
C TYR A 79 6.65 0.62 -5.22
N ILE A 80 7.60 -0.21 -4.86
CA ILE A 80 7.47 -1.12 -3.75
C ILE A 80 8.05 -0.34 -2.57
N SER A 81 7.30 -0.10 -1.54
CA SER A 81 7.72 0.73 -0.43
C SER A 81 8.14 -0.11 0.77
N ALA A 82 9.25 0.21 1.35
CA ALA A 82 9.78 -0.53 2.48
C ALA A 82 10.38 0.42 3.49
N LYS A 83 10.57 -0.02 4.71
CA LYS A 83 11.15 0.81 5.76
C LYS A 83 12.34 0.11 6.35
N ILE A 84 13.31 0.85 6.79
CA ILE A 84 14.45 0.27 7.45
C ILE A 84 14.82 1.17 8.63
N ASP A 85 15.00 0.55 9.79
CA ASP A 85 15.43 1.27 10.96
C ASP A 85 16.94 1.38 10.86
N MET A 86 17.44 2.61 10.73
CA MET A 86 18.84 2.82 10.47
C MET A 86 19.73 2.36 11.61
N GLU A 87 19.19 2.20 12.78
CA GLU A 87 20.01 1.78 13.89
C GLU A 87 20.01 0.26 14.06
N LYS A 88 18.99 -0.41 13.56
CA LYS A 88 18.94 -1.84 13.72
C LYS A 88 19.24 -2.60 12.44
N GLY A 89 19.04 -1.99 11.36
CA GLY A 89 19.25 -2.66 10.08
C GLY A 89 18.02 -3.45 9.68
N GLU A 90 18.26 -4.47 8.93
CA GLU A 90 17.20 -5.25 8.36
C GLU A 90 16.55 -6.19 9.34
#